data_63cb562ab88edabebc5f23b66ddef12a
#
_entry.id   63cb562ab88edabebc5f23b66ddef12a
#
_cell.length_a   1.000
_cell.length_b   1.000
_cell.length_c   1.000
_cell.angle_alpha   90.00
_cell.angle_beta   90.00
_cell.angle_gamma   90.00
#
_symmetry.space_group_name_H-M   'P 1'
#
loop_
_entity.id
_entity.type
_entity.pdbx_description
1 polymer ?
#
loop_
_entity_poly.entity_id
_entity_poly.type
_entity_poly.pdbx_seq_one_letter_code
_entity_poly.pdbx_strand_id
1 'polypeptide(L)'
;MALLELVDFHYYYGNIHSVKGVNMYVDQGEMVTLIGSNGAGKTTTMQSISGLTKRRGIRGKIIFEGKEIQNYMGYKVANLGIAQSLEGRRIFSKLSVEENLKMGAYLRKDNIKADMDRVYERFPRLLERRTQMGGTLSGGEQQMLAMGRALMQRPKLLLLDEPSLGLAPLIVKEIFKAVNEINQEGTTVLFVEQNSKIALGTAHRGYVMQTGEIVMSDSCANLLTNEDVKKAYLGG
;
A
#
# COMPACT_ATOMS: atom_id res chain seq x y z
N MET A 1 17.73 4.23 -8.04
CA MET A 1 18.22 2.97 -7.40
C MET A 1 17.02 2.30 -6.77
N ALA A 2 16.78 1.05 -7.09
CA ALA A 2 15.61 0.34 -6.59
C ALA A 2 15.62 0.26 -5.06
N LEU A 3 14.53 0.72 -4.44
CA LEU A 3 14.28 0.57 -3.01
C LEU A 3 13.72 -0.82 -2.69
N LEU A 4 12.84 -1.31 -3.57
CA LEU A 4 12.21 -2.62 -3.49
C LEU A 4 12.41 -3.35 -4.83
N GLU A 5 12.75 -4.64 -4.76
CA GLU A 5 12.81 -5.52 -5.94
C GLU A 5 12.17 -6.86 -5.61
N LEU A 6 11.38 -7.37 -6.55
CA LEU A 6 10.93 -8.75 -6.59
C LEU A 6 11.63 -9.44 -7.77
N VAL A 7 12.31 -10.56 -7.50
CA VAL A 7 13.07 -11.30 -8.51
C VAL A 7 12.56 -12.73 -8.54
N ASP A 8 12.01 -13.12 -9.69
CA ASP A 8 11.40 -14.44 -9.92
C ASP A 8 10.49 -14.84 -8.73
N PHE A 9 9.65 -13.88 -8.32
CA PHE A 9 8.84 -14.03 -7.12
C PHE A 9 7.61 -14.87 -7.39
N HIS A 10 7.47 -15.96 -6.62
CA HIS A 10 6.31 -16.85 -6.64
C HIS A 10 5.68 -16.93 -5.25
N TYR A 11 4.36 -17.14 -5.23
CA TYR A 11 3.65 -17.44 -4.00
C TYR A 11 2.64 -18.58 -4.18
N TYR A 12 2.67 -19.52 -3.23
CA TYR A 12 1.80 -20.69 -3.20
C TYR A 12 0.92 -20.72 -1.94
N TYR A 13 -0.38 -20.86 -2.13
CA TYR A 13 -1.32 -21.25 -1.08
C TYR A 13 -1.52 -22.77 -1.14
N GLY A 14 -0.71 -23.55 -0.39
CA GLY A 14 -0.66 -25.00 -0.57
C GLY A 14 -0.25 -25.35 -1.99
N ASN A 15 -1.16 -25.96 -2.74
CA ASN A 15 -0.92 -26.35 -4.15
C ASN A 15 -1.35 -25.26 -5.16
N ILE A 16 -1.97 -24.18 -4.70
CA ILE A 16 -2.44 -23.11 -5.60
C ILE A 16 -1.29 -22.14 -5.85
N HIS A 17 -0.84 -22.02 -7.09
CA HIS A 17 0.17 -21.08 -7.53
C HIS A 17 -0.47 -19.70 -7.80
N SER A 18 -0.45 -18.83 -6.81
CA SER A 18 -1.16 -17.55 -6.83
C SER A 18 -0.36 -16.42 -7.48
N VAL A 19 0.97 -16.41 -7.31
CA VAL A 19 1.89 -15.44 -7.95
C VAL A 19 2.98 -16.23 -8.65
N LYS A 20 3.30 -15.88 -9.90
CA LYS A 20 4.04 -16.73 -10.82
C LYS A 20 5.17 -15.96 -11.50
N GLY A 21 6.38 -16.04 -10.94
CA GLY A 21 7.59 -15.46 -11.54
C GLY A 21 7.54 -13.95 -11.71
N VAL A 22 6.95 -13.23 -10.75
CA VAL A 22 6.85 -11.77 -10.80
C VAL A 22 8.22 -11.13 -10.67
N ASN A 23 8.57 -10.29 -11.66
CA ASN A 23 9.72 -9.42 -11.63
C ASN A 23 9.22 -7.97 -11.63
N MET A 24 9.50 -7.23 -10.57
CA MET A 24 9.14 -5.80 -10.46
C MET A 24 10.09 -5.08 -9.53
N TYR A 25 10.17 -3.77 -9.68
CA TYR A 25 10.95 -2.92 -8.78
C TYR A 25 10.20 -1.62 -8.50
N VAL A 26 10.58 -0.94 -7.42
CA VAL A 26 10.11 0.40 -7.06
C VAL A 26 11.34 1.21 -6.68
N ASP A 27 11.57 2.31 -7.37
CA ASP A 27 12.67 3.22 -7.06
C ASP A 27 12.35 4.09 -5.84
N GLN A 28 13.39 4.57 -5.17
CA GLN A 28 13.23 5.46 -4.02
C GLN A 28 12.52 6.76 -4.44
N GLY A 29 11.50 7.17 -3.70
CA GLY A 29 10.68 8.35 -3.98
C GLY A 29 9.68 8.14 -5.12
N GLU A 30 9.65 6.97 -5.76
CA GLU A 30 8.70 6.65 -6.82
C GLU A 30 7.32 6.31 -6.24
N MET A 31 6.27 6.66 -6.99
CA MET A 31 4.91 6.16 -6.76
C MET A 31 4.56 5.16 -7.85
N VAL A 32 4.38 3.89 -7.47
CA VAL A 32 4.09 2.78 -8.38
C VAL A 32 2.73 2.18 -8.06
N THR A 33 2.00 1.77 -9.09
CA THR A 33 0.75 1.03 -8.92
C THR A 33 0.80 -0.35 -9.54
N LEU A 34 0.10 -1.30 -8.93
CA LEU A 34 -0.13 -2.64 -9.46
C LEU A 34 -1.63 -2.80 -9.73
N ILE A 35 -2.01 -2.80 -11.00
CA ILE A 35 -3.40 -2.97 -11.45
C ILE A 35 -3.64 -4.39 -11.96
N GLY A 36 -4.90 -4.80 -11.97
CA GLY A 36 -5.33 -6.12 -12.45
C GLY A 36 -6.68 -6.51 -11.88
N SER A 37 -7.31 -7.54 -12.44
CA SER A 37 -8.60 -8.07 -11.97
C SER A 37 -8.51 -8.64 -10.55
N ASN A 38 -9.69 -8.86 -9.95
CA ASN A 38 -9.76 -9.57 -8.66
C ASN A 38 -9.20 -10.99 -8.81
N GLY A 39 -8.42 -11.42 -7.81
CA GLY A 39 -7.72 -12.71 -7.88
C GLY A 39 -6.43 -12.71 -8.72
N ALA A 40 -6.01 -11.60 -9.34
CA ALA A 40 -4.77 -11.53 -10.11
C ALA A 40 -3.49 -11.75 -9.27
N GLY A 41 -3.55 -11.66 -7.93
CA GLY A 41 -2.40 -11.84 -7.03
C GLY A 41 -1.88 -10.56 -6.38
N LYS A 42 -2.52 -9.40 -6.63
CA LYS A 42 -2.10 -8.08 -6.13
C LYS A 42 -1.91 -8.03 -4.60
N THR A 43 -2.99 -8.31 -3.85
CA THR A 43 -2.96 -8.33 -2.38
C THR A 43 -1.97 -9.37 -1.84
N THR A 44 -1.85 -10.53 -2.49
CA THR A 44 -0.86 -11.56 -2.12
C THR A 44 0.55 -11.02 -2.25
N THR A 45 0.86 -10.32 -3.34
CA THR A 45 2.16 -9.67 -3.56
C THR A 45 2.44 -8.63 -2.48
N MET A 46 1.49 -7.73 -2.21
CA MET A 46 1.61 -6.69 -1.17
C MET A 46 1.85 -7.28 0.23
N GLN A 47 1.07 -8.30 0.60
CA GLN A 47 1.21 -8.99 1.89
C GLN A 47 2.51 -9.78 1.99
N SER A 48 3.05 -10.28 0.88
CA SER A 48 4.35 -10.96 0.88
C SER A 48 5.49 -9.97 1.12
N ILE A 49 5.44 -8.80 0.51
CA ILE A 49 6.41 -7.71 0.73
C ILE A 49 6.41 -7.30 2.21
N SER A 50 5.23 -7.16 2.84
CA SER A 50 5.11 -6.78 4.25
C SER A 50 5.33 -7.91 5.26
N GLY A 51 5.63 -9.14 4.78
CA GLY A 51 5.90 -10.29 5.63
C GLY A 51 4.67 -10.84 6.35
N LEU A 52 3.46 -10.62 5.81
CA LEU A 52 2.19 -11.08 6.37
C LEU A 52 1.75 -12.44 5.81
N THR A 53 2.34 -12.90 4.72
CA THR A 53 2.07 -14.21 4.15
C THR A 53 2.90 -15.32 4.82
N LYS A 54 2.48 -16.58 4.63
CA LYS A 54 3.25 -17.74 5.14
C LYS A 54 4.53 -17.91 4.33
N ARG A 55 5.69 -17.75 4.95
CA ARG A 55 7.02 -17.83 4.30
C ARG A 55 7.25 -19.10 3.47
N ARG A 56 6.70 -20.26 3.91
CA ARG A 56 6.80 -21.53 3.17
C ARG A 56 6.18 -21.52 1.77
N GLY A 57 5.28 -20.56 1.51
CA GLY A 57 4.67 -20.36 0.19
C GLY A 57 5.50 -19.53 -0.76
N ILE A 58 6.56 -18.86 -0.28
CA ILE A 58 7.39 -17.94 -1.07
C ILE A 58 8.51 -18.75 -1.79
N ARG A 59 8.75 -18.38 -3.07
CA ARG A 59 9.93 -18.75 -3.85
C ARG A 59 10.44 -17.48 -4.54
N GLY A 60 11.70 -17.47 -4.98
CA GLY A 60 12.34 -16.27 -5.49
C GLY A 60 12.73 -15.31 -4.38
N LYS A 61 12.93 -14.03 -4.71
CA LYS A 61 13.49 -13.04 -3.80
C LYS A 61 12.59 -11.82 -3.66
N ILE A 62 12.55 -11.27 -2.44
CA ILE A 62 12.07 -9.92 -2.14
C ILE A 62 13.26 -9.19 -1.54
N ILE A 63 13.72 -8.14 -2.20
CA ILE A 63 14.90 -7.37 -1.82
C ILE A 63 14.46 -5.96 -1.46
N PHE A 64 14.82 -5.49 -0.27
CA PHE A 64 14.55 -4.14 0.19
C PHE A 64 15.86 -3.47 0.63
N GLU A 65 16.21 -2.34 0.03
CA GLU A 65 17.52 -1.67 0.23
C GLU A 65 18.72 -2.64 0.07
N GLY A 66 18.67 -3.48 -0.97
CA GLY A 66 19.71 -4.48 -1.25
C GLY A 66 19.70 -5.71 -0.33
N LYS A 67 18.76 -5.81 0.62
CA LYS A 67 18.67 -6.91 1.59
C LYS A 67 17.52 -7.84 1.27
N GLU A 68 17.77 -9.13 1.22
CA GLU A 68 16.73 -10.15 1.05
C GLU A 68 15.86 -10.25 2.31
N ILE A 69 14.52 -10.06 2.14
CA ILE A 69 13.57 -10.00 3.25
C ILE A 69 12.45 -11.05 3.19
N GLN A 70 12.40 -11.90 2.15
CA GLN A 70 11.32 -12.89 1.96
C GLN A 70 11.14 -13.86 3.14
N ASN A 71 12.14 -14.02 4.00
CA ASN A 71 12.09 -14.86 5.19
C ASN A 71 11.80 -14.07 6.49
N TYR A 72 11.52 -12.77 6.40
CA TYR A 72 11.26 -11.96 7.57
C TYR A 72 9.80 -12.07 8.01
N MET A 73 9.57 -11.94 9.32
CA MET A 73 8.24 -11.75 9.90
C MET A 73 7.82 -10.28 9.76
N GLY A 74 6.53 -10.00 9.70
CA GLY A 74 6.01 -8.65 9.50
C GLY A 74 6.61 -7.59 10.42
N TYR A 75 6.81 -7.89 11.72
CA TYR A 75 7.44 -6.93 12.64
C TYR A 75 8.90 -6.60 12.28
N LYS A 76 9.65 -7.57 11.70
CA LYS A 76 11.01 -7.31 11.21
C LYS A 76 11.00 -6.48 9.94
N VAL A 77 10.02 -6.72 9.06
CA VAL A 77 9.82 -5.93 7.85
C VAL A 77 9.43 -4.49 8.22
N ALA A 78 8.52 -4.32 9.17
CA ALA A 78 8.12 -3.00 9.68
C ALA A 78 9.31 -2.21 10.24
N ASN A 79 10.23 -2.87 10.98
CA ASN A 79 11.47 -2.24 11.50
C ASN A 79 12.44 -1.78 10.41
N LEU A 80 12.33 -2.30 9.18
CA LEU A 80 13.15 -1.82 8.05
C LEU A 80 12.57 -0.54 7.44
N GLY A 81 11.35 -0.15 7.80
CA GLY A 81 10.67 1.02 7.26
C GLY A 81 9.65 0.71 6.17
N ILE A 82 9.08 -0.50 6.14
CA ILE A 82 7.94 -0.85 5.29
C ILE A 82 6.68 -0.82 6.16
N ALA A 83 5.71 0.05 5.82
CA ALA A 83 4.40 0.08 6.47
C ALA A 83 3.30 -0.22 5.47
N GLN A 84 2.24 -0.91 5.90
CA GLN A 84 1.10 -1.24 5.06
C GLN A 84 -0.22 -0.79 5.67
N SER A 85 -1.05 -0.10 4.86
CA SER A 85 -2.48 0.04 5.09
C SER A 85 -3.19 -1.10 4.35
N LEU A 86 -3.74 -2.03 5.11
CA LEU A 86 -4.37 -3.24 4.58
C LEU A 86 -5.77 -2.97 4.04
N GLU A 87 -6.21 -3.77 3.08
CA GLU A 87 -7.60 -3.83 2.64
C GLU A 87 -8.54 -4.03 3.84
N GLY A 88 -9.71 -3.37 3.78
CA GLY A 88 -10.70 -3.41 4.87
C GLY A 88 -10.30 -2.57 6.09
N ARG A 89 -9.36 -1.62 5.92
CA ARG A 89 -8.93 -0.60 6.90
C ARG A 89 -8.21 -1.16 8.13
N ARG A 90 -8.62 -2.30 8.67
CA ARG A 90 -8.00 -3.03 9.80
C ARG A 90 -7.59 -2.13 10.98
N ILE A 91 -8.46 -1.19 11.36
CA ILE A 91 -8.28 -0.35 12.54
C ILE A 91 -8.63 -1.10 13.83
N PHE A 92 -8.15 -0.62 14.95
CA PHE A 92 -8.57 -1.10 16.29
C PHE A 92 -9.87 -0.40 16.68
N SER A 93 -11.00 -1.04 16.44
CA SER A 93 -12.35 -0.45 16.59
C SER A 93 -12.66 0.00 18.01
N LYS A 94 -12.08 -0.65 19.03
CA LYS A 94 -12.27 -0.36 20.46
C LYS A 94 -11.25 0.64 21.03
N LEU A 95 -10.30 1.11 20.22
CA LEU A 95 -9.37 2.17 20.58
C LEU A 95 -9.84 3.49 19.96
N SER A 96 -9.53 4.60 20.62
CA SER A 96 -9.74 5.94 20.08
C SER A 96 -8.86 6.18 18.84
N VAL A 97 -9.14 7.25 18.10
CA VAL A 97 -8.30 7.71 16.97
C VAL A 97 -6.86 7.90 17.45
N GLU A 98 -6.66 8.63 18.55
CA GLU A 98 -5.33 8.91 19.09
C GLU A 98 -4.59 7.63 19.49
N GLU A 99 -5.26 6.69 20.15
CA GLU A 99 -4.68 5.39 20.53
C GLU A 99 -4.34 4.54 19.29
N ASN A 100 -5.18 4.54 18.25
CA ASN A 100 -4.87 3.88 16.98
C ASN A 100 -3.59 4.44 16.35
N LEU A 101 -3.41 5.78 16.35
CA LEU A 101 -2.19 6.40 15.84
C LEU A 101 -0.97 6.01 16.68
N LYS A 102 -1.08 6.04 18.02
CA LYS A 102 -0.01 5.58 18.93
C LYS A 102 0.39 4.12 18.65
N MET A 103 -0.58 3.25 18.37
CA MET A 103 -0.30 1.86 18.00
C MET A 103 0.53 1.76 16.70
N GLY A 104 0.38 2.70 15.76
CA GLY A 104 1.22 2.79 14.57
C GLY A 104 2.70 3.00 14.87
N ALA A 105 3.01 3.68 15.96
CA ALA A 105 4.38 3.94 16.42
C ALA A 105 4.90 2.91 17.44
N TYR A 106 4.21 1.78 17.66
CA TYR A 106 4.51 0.82 18.74
C TYR A 106 5.97 0.34 18.78
N LEU A 107 6.62 0.21 17.62
CA LEU A 107 8.02 -0.24 17.51
C LEU A 107 9.05 0.88 17.78
N ARG A 108 8.59 2.14 17.90
CA ARG A 108 9.44 3.32 18.09
C ARG A 108 9.58 3.64 19.57
N LYS A 109 10.73 4.25 19.93
CA LYS A 109 11.05 4.69 21.30
C LYS A 109 11.25 6.19 21.43
N ASP A 110 11.18 6.91 20.30
CA ASP A 110 11.36 8.36 20.23
C ASP A 110 10.03 9.11 20.48
N ASN A 111 10.11 10.44 20.52
CA ASN A 111 8.92 11.27 20.67
C ASN A 111 8.13 11.29 19.36
N ILE A 112 6.89 10.83 19.43
CA ILE A 112 5.98 10.70 18.28
C ILE A 112 5.05 11.92 18.08
N LYS A 113 5.16 12.96 18.94
CA LYS A 113 4.24 14.10 18.91
C LYS A 113 4.22 14.79 17.56
N ALA A 114 5.40 15.10 17.01
CA ALA A 114 5.49 15.77 15.71
C ALA A 114 4.91 14.93 14.55
N ASP A 115 4.96 13.59 14.65
CA ASP A 115 4.34 12.72 13.65
C ASP A 115 2.81 12.71 13.78
N MET A 116 2.31 12.70 15.01
CA MET A 116 0.87 12.84 15.25
C MET A 116 0.35 14.17 14.74
N ASP A 117 1.06 15.27 14.99
CA ASP A 117 0.68 16.60 14.52
C ASP A 117 0.62 16.62 12.98
N ARG A 118 1.63 16.06 12.29
CA ARG A 118 1.63 15.90 10.82
C ARG A 118 0.46 15.05 10.30
N VAL A 119 0.11 13.97 10.99
CA VAL A 119 -1.06 13.15 10.62
C VAL A 119 -2.34 13.96 10.78
N TYR A 120 -2.47 14.75 11.83
CA TYR A 120 -3.64 15.61 12.07
C TYR A 120 -3.73 16.78 11.07
N GLU A 121 -2.60 17.37 10.69
CA GLU A 121 -2.55 18.38 9.63
C GLU A 121 -3.04 17.81 8.29
N ARG A 122 -2.63 16.59 7.96
CA ARG A 122 -3.03 15.91 6.72
C ARG A 122 -4.48 15.43 6.76
N PHE A 123 -4.95 15.01 7.92
CA PHE A 123 -6.29 14.49 8.14
C PHE A 123 -7.00 15.23 9.28
N PRO A 124 -7.44 16.50 9.06
CA PRO A 124 -8.03 17.34 10.13
C PRO A 124 -9.24 16.69 10.84
N ARG A 125 -10.01 15.87 10.09
CA ARG A 125 -11.13 15.10 10.67
C ARG A 125 -10.69 14.14 11.79
N LEU A 126 -9.48 13.61 11.72
CA LEU A 126 -8.95 12.75 12.78
C LEU A 126 -8.63 13.56 14.06
N LEU A 127 -8.19 14.82 13.93
CA LEU A 127 -7.96 15.69 15.07
C LEU A 127 -9.29 16.05 15.76
N GLU A 128 -10.31 16.43 15.00
CA GLU A 128 -11.65 16.74 15.51
C GLU A 128 -12.24 15.58 16.32
N ARG A 129 -11.88 14.34 15.95
CA ARG A 129 -12.40 13.09 16.50
C ARG A 129 -11.37 12.30 17.31
N ARG A 130 -10.29 12.95 17.77
CA ARG A 130 -9.13 12.26 18.38
C ARG A 130 -9.49 11.32 19.55
N THR A 131 -10.51 11.64 20.30
CA THR A 131 -11.00 10.84 21.46
C THR A 131 -12.12 9.87 21.08
N GLN A 132 -12.64 9.94 19.83
CA GLN A 132 -13.72 9.07 19.37
C GLN A 132 -13.18 7.67 19.09
N MET A 133 -13.98 6.63 19.40
CA MET A 133 -13.65 5.22 19.11
C MET A 133 -13.58 4.99 17.60
N GLY A 134 -12.51 4.34 17.13
CA GLY A 134 -12.29 4.08 15.69
C GLY A 134 -13.44 3.37 15.01
N GLY A 135 -14.08 2.42 15.71
CA GLY A 135 -15.21 1.67 15.15
C GLY A 135 -16.48 2.50 14.88
N THR A 136 -16.58 3.71 15.42
CA THR A 136 -17.74 4.62 15.23
C THR A 136 -17.50 5.69 14.15
N LEU A 137 -16.33 5.70 13.54
CA LEU A 137 -15.97 6.59 12.44
C LEU A 137 -16.67 6.17 11.14
N SER A 138 -16.89 7.13 10.24
CA SER A 138 -17.31 6.84 8.87
C SER A 138 -16.24 6.03 8.12
N GLY A 139 -16.62 5.38 7.02
CA GLY A 139 -15.68 4.60 6.22
C GLY A 139 -14.47 5.38 5.71
N GLY A 140 -14.65 6.63 5.33
CA GLY A 140 -13.55 7.51 4.90
C GLY A 140 -12.62 7.87 6.05
N GLU A 141 -13.16 8.23 7.21
CA GLU A 141 -12.37 8.54 8.41
C GLU A 141 -11.58 7.32 8.90
N GLN A 142 -12.18 6.11 8.81
CA GLN A 142 -11.47 4.87 9.13
C GLN A 142 -10.31 4.61 8.17
N GLN A 143 -10.47 4.94 6.87
CA GLN A 143 -9.39 4.82 5.89
C GLN A 143 -8.27 5.83 6.16
N MET A 144 -8.61 7.09 6.46
CA MET A 144 -7.65 8.11 6.89
C MET A 144 -6.89 7.65 8.15
N LEU A 145 -7.60 7.05 9.12
CA LEU A 145 -7.00 6.53 10.34
C LEU A 145 -6.04 5.36 10.07
N ALA A 146 -6.40 4.43 9.17
CA ALA A 146 -5.53 3.33 8.76
C ALA A 146 -4.24 3.82 8.10
N MET A 147 -4.35 4.82 7.21
CA MET A 147 -3.21 5.46 6.58
C MET A 147 -2.37 6.25 7.59
N GLY A 148 -3.01 7.07 8.43
CA GLY A 148 -2.34 7.82 9.49
C GLY A 148 -1.55 6.89 10.41
N ARG A 149 -2.13 5.75 10.81
CA ARG A 149 -1.45 4.74 11.62
C ARG A 149 -0.21 4.17 10.91
N ALA A 150 -0.28 3.91 9.60
CA ALA A 150 0.89 3.46 8.83
C ALA A 150 1.99 4.54 8.78
N LEU A 151 1.63 5.81 8.63
CA LEU A 151 2.56 6.94 8.61
C LEU A 151 3.29 7.15 9.93
N MET A 152 2.69 6.77 11.07
CA MET A 152 3.33 6.87 12.39
C MET A 152 4.64 6.06 12.50
N GLN A 153 4.90 5.13 11.59
CA GLN A 153 6.17 4.39 11.51
C GLN A 153 7.29 5.18 10.81
N ARG A 154 7.02 6.33 10.20
CA ARG A 154 7.91 7.05 9.26
C ARG A 154 8.44 6.10 8.18
N PRO A 155 7.57 5.52 7.37
CA PRO A 155 7.98 4.50 6.42
C PRO A 155 8.84 5.07 5.30
N LYS A 156 9.83 4.29 4.85
CA LYS A 156 10.53 4.51 3.59
C LYS A 156 9.69 4.04 2.40
N LEU A 157 8.91 2.97 2.62
CA LEU A 157 7.97 2.40 1.66
C LEU A 157 6.58 2.25 2.32
N LEU A 158 5.61 2.97 1.78
CA LEU A 158 4.21 2.86 2.16
C LEU A 158 3.48 1.96 1.15
N LEU A 159 2.87 0.89 1.65
CA LEU A 159 2.06 -0.03 0.89
C LEU A 159 0.58 0.27 1.16
N LEU A 160 -0.22 0.50 0.10
CA LEU A 160 -1.66 0.76 0.22
C LEU A 160 -2.45 -0.28 -0.58
N ASP A 161 -3.31 -1.04 0.12
CA ASP A 161 -4.11 -2.11 -0.47
C ASP A 161 -5.56 -1.64 -0.62
N GLU A 162 -5.95 -1.28 -1.85
CA GLU A 162 -7.27 -0.77 -2.25
C GLU A 162 -7.77 0.40 -1.37
N PRO A 163 -7.00 1.50 -1.25
CA PRO A 163 -7.32 2.59 -0.34
C PRO A 163 -8.64 3.32 -0.65
N SER A 164 -9.18 3.18 -1.87
CA SER A 164 -10.45 3.83 -2.28
C SER A 164 -11.69 2.93 -2.15
N LEU A 165 -11.50 1.65 -1.81
CA LEU A 165 -12.59 0.67 -1.86
C LEU A 165 -13.80 1.05 -0.98
N GLY A 166 -14.98 1.15 -1.61
CA GLY A 166 -16.24 1.43 -0.92
C GLY A 166 -16.35 2.85 -0.35
N LEU A 167 -15.59 3.81 -0.89
CA LEU A 167 -15.62 5.21 -0.48
C LEU A 167 -16.37 6.08 -1.49
N ALA A 168 -16.98 7.16 -1.00
CA ALA A 168 -17.60 8.17 -1.85
C ALA A 168 -16.54 8.92 -2.69
N PRO A 169 -16.86 9.35 -3.93
CA PRO A 169 -15.88 9.95 -4.85
C PRO A 169 -15.11 11.15 -4.28
N LEU A 170 -15.74 11.95 -3.43
CA LEU A 170 -15.10 13.09 -2.77
C LEU A 170 -13.99 12.62 -1.82
N ILE A 171 -14.27 11.59 -1.01
CA ILE A 171 -13.30 11.00 -0.07
C ILE A 171 -12.15 10.34 -0.82
N VAL A 172 -12.43 9.66 -1.95
CA VAL A 172 -11.38 9.09 -2.81
C VAL A 172 -10.40 10.17 -3.26
N LYS A 173 -10.90 11.35 -3.68
CA LYS A 173 -10.04 12.49 -4.06
C LYS A 173 -9.18 12.97 -2.89
N GLU A 174 -9.74 13.07 -1.68
CA GLU A 174 -9.00 13.45 -0.47
C GLU A 174 -7.90 12.45 -0.14
N ILE A 175 -8.20 11.14 -0.21
CA ILE A 175 -7.23 10.07 0.03
C ILE A 175 -6.07 10.15 -0.97
N PHE A 176 -6.34 10.26 -2.27
CA PHE A 176 -5.27 10.31 -3.27
C PHE A 176 -4.51 11.64 -3.28
N LYS A 177 -5.15 12.74 -2.87
CA LYS A 177 -4.43 13.99 -2.58
C LYS A 177 -3.41 13.77 -1.46
N ALA A 178 -3.82 13.15 -0.35
CA ALA A 178 -2.92 12.82 0.76
C ALA A 178 -1.79 11.86 0.33
N VAL A 179 -2.07 10.86 -0.51
CA VAL A 179 -1.05 9.95 -1.06
C VAL A 179 -0.02 10.71 -1.89
N ASN A 180 -0.45 11.64 -2.73
CA ASN A 180 0.46 12.49 -3.52
C ASN A 180 1.36 13.36 -2.62
N GLU A 181 0.79 14.00 -1.60
CA GLU A 181 1.54 14.80 -0.64
C GLU A 181 2.59 13.97 0.11
N ILE A 182 2.22 12.76 0.57
CA ILE A 182 3.13 11.80 1.22
C ILE A 182 4.31 11.45 0.30
N ASN A 183 4.03 11.23 -0.98
CA ASN A 183 5.08 10.90 -1.94
C ASN A 183 5.98 12.11 -2.24
N GLN A 184 5.42 13.31 -2.40
CA GLN A 184 6.17 14.55 -2.59
C GLN A 184 7.11 14.88 -1.42
N GLU A 185 6.77 14.45 -0.21
CA GLU A 185 7.62 14.54 0.98
C GLU A 185 8.75 13.50 0.99
N GLY A 186 8.85 12.65 -0.04
CA GLY A 186 9.93 11.69 -0.25
C GLY A 186 9.62 10.25 0.16
N THR A 187 8.41 9.95 0.66
CA THR A 187 8.01 8.57 0.95
C THR A 187 7.74 7.82 -0.35
N THR A 188 8.40 6.68 -0.56
CA THR A 188 8.10 5.78 -1.68
C THR A 188 6.73 5.13 -1.47
N VAL A 189 5.92 5.05 -2.50
CA VAL A 189 4.57 4.46 -2.41
C VAL A 189 4.39 3.36 -3.43
N LEU A 190 3.92 2.20 -2.97
CA LEU A 190 3.39 1.15 -3.84
C LEU A 190 1.94 0.89 -3.44
N PHE A 191 1.02 1.00 -4.38
CA PHE A 191 -0.37 0.75 -4.07
C PHE A 191 -1.06 -0.10 -5.13
N VAL A 192 -2.10 -0.80 -4.71
CA VAL A 192 -3.01 -1.54 -5.59
C VAL A 192 -4.38 -0.89 -5.54
N GLU A 193 -5.07 -0.88 -6.66
CA GLU A 193 -6.40 -0.31 -6.81
C GLU A 193 -7.24 -1.14 -7.77
N GLN A 194 -8.53 -1.23 -7.48
CA GLN A 194 -9.50 -1.81 -8.40
C GLN A 194 -9.84 -0.82 -9.53
N ASN A 195 -9.93 0.47 -9.21
CA ASN A 195 -10.16 1.51 -10.20
C ASN A 195 -8.86 1.89 -10.92
N SER A 196 -8.58 1.20 -12.01
CA SER A 196 -7.35 1.40 -12.79
C SER A 196 -7.20 2.82 -13.33
N LYS A 197 -8.29 3.55 -13.60
CA LYS A 197 -8.23 4.94 -14.05
C LYS A 197 -7.68 5.86 -12.96
N ILE A 198 -8.11 5.67 -11.72
CA ILE A 198 -7.58 6.41 -10.58
C ILE A 198 -6.11 6.02 -10.36
N ALA A 199 -5.82 4.72 -10.36
CA ALA A 199 -4.48 4.21 -10.15
C ALA A 199 -3.46 4.79 -11.13
N LEU A 200 -3.75 4.66 -12.44
CA LEU A 200 -2.87 5.15 -13.51
C LEU A 200 -2.86 6.69 -13.61
N GLY A 201 -3.93 7.35 -13.18
CA GLY A 201 -3.97 8.83 -13.11
C GLY A 201 -3.17 9.43 -11.94
N THR A 202 -2.71 8.59 -11.00
CA THR A 202 -2.03 9.05 -9.77
C THR A 202 -0.56 8.63 -9.76
N ALA A 203 -0.22 7.40 -10.16
CA ALA A 203 1.13 6.85 -10.08
C ALA A 203 2.02 7.33 -11.25
N HIS A 204 3.35 7.23 -11.05
CA HIS A 204 4.33 7.51 -12.09
C HIS A 204 4.45 6.33 -13.07
N ARG A 205 4.49 5.10 -12.55
CA ARG A 205 4.65 3.86 -13.30
C ARG A 205 3.68 2.79 -12.78
N GLY A 206 3.24 1.91 -13.68
CA GLY A 206 2.31 0.85 -13.37
C GLY A 206 2.78 -0.51 -13.84
N TYR A 207 2.34 -1.53 -13.12
CA TYR A 207 2.40 -2.92 -13.53
C TYR A 207 0.99 -3.45 -13.73
N VAL A 208 0.77 -4.17 -14.82
CA VAL A 208 -0.49 -4.87 -15.10
C VAL A 208 -0.31 -6.33 -14.74
N MET A 209 -1.10 -6.80 -13.77
CA MET A 209 -1.03 -8.17 -13.28
C MET A 209 -2.27 -8.96 -13.71
N GLN A 210 -2.03 -10.13 -14.33
CA GLN A 210 -3.09 -11.05 -14.76
C GLN A 210 -2.74 -12.48 -14.37
N THR A 211 -3.65 -13.16 -13.69
CA THR A 211 -3.54 -14.58 -13.33
C THR A 211 -2.20 -14.95 -12.65
N GLY A 212 -1.68 -14.03 -11.82
CA GLY A 212 -0.44 -14.21 -11.06
C GLY A 212 0.83 -13.72 -11.74
N GLU A 213 0.78 -13.21 -12.96
CA GLU A 213 1.93 -12.79 -13.77
C GLU A 213 1.86 -11.30 -14.08
N ILE A 214 3.03 -10.64 -14.24
CA ILE A 214 3.09 -9.29 -14.81
C ILE A 214 3.07 -9.43 -16.32
N VAL A 215 2.01 -8.92 -16.94
CA VAL A 215 1.83 -8.98 -18.41
C VAL A 215 2.28 -7.70 -19.10
N MET A 216 2.37 -6.59 -18.37
CA MET A 216 2.83 -5.31 -18.90
C MET A 216 3.39 -4.42 -17.79
N SER A 217 4.37 -3.59 -18.09
CA SER A 217 4.83 -2.51 -17.22
C SER A 217 5.30 -1.34 -18.06
N ASP A 218 4.88 -0.12 -17.68
CA ASP A 218 5.27 1.12 -18.36
C ASP A 218 4.99 2.33 -17.47
N SER A 219 5.33 3.52 -17.92
CA SER A 219 4.83 4.76 -17.36
C SER A 219 3.30 4.76 -17.35
N CYS A 220 2.69 5.32 -16.31
CA CYS A 220 1.23 5.40 -16.26
C CYS A 220 0.65 6.20 -17.43
N ALA A 221 1.37 7.20 -17.95
CA ALA A 221 0.96 7.95 -19.12
C ALA A 221 0.82 7.04 -20.38
N ASN A 222 1.78 6.13 -20.58
CA ASN A 222 1.72 5.17 -21.68
C ASN A 222 0.61 4.12 -21.46
N LEU A 223 0.48 3.60 -20.24
CA LEU A 223 -0.59 2.63 -19.92
C LEU A 223 -1.99 3.21 -20.09
N LEU A 224 -2.22 4.49 -19.79
CA LEU A 224 -3.50 5.17 -20.02
C LEU A 224 -3.89 5.28 -21.49
N THR A 225 -2.90 5.28 -22.41
CA THR A 225 -3.13 5.36 -23.86
C THR A 225 -3.13 4.01 -24.54
N ASN A 226 -2.65 2.96 -23.88
CA ASN A 226 -2.56 1.61 -24.42
C ASN A 226 -3.95 1.00 -24.65
N GLU A 227 -4.22 0.52 -25.87
CA GLU A 227 -5.54 0.01 -26.26
C GLU A 227 -5.95 -1.28 -25.53
N ASP A 228 -5.00 -2.17 -25.21
CA ASP A 228 -5.31 -3.41 -24.47
C ASP A 228 -5.64 -3.10 -23.01
N VAL A 229 -4.93 -2.15 -22.41
CA VAL A 229 -5.20 -1.66 -21.05
C VAL A 229 -6.56 -0.96 -21.00
N LYS A 230 -6.89 -0.12 -21.99
CA LYS A 230 -8.19 0.55 -22.09
C LYS A 230 -9.33 -0.47 -22.14
N LYS A 231 -9.26 -1.43 -23.06
CA LYS A 231 -10.29 -2.46 -23.22
C LYS A 231 -10.45 -3.35 -21.99
N ALA A 232 -9.34 -3.74 -21.35
CA ALA A 232 -9.37 -4.68 -20.22
C ALA A 232 -9.68 -4.03 -18.88
N TYR A 233 -9.26 -2.77 -18.65
CA TYR A 233 -9.22 -2.17 -17.31
C TYR A 233 -9.79 -0.76 -17.19
N LEU A 234 -10.03 -0.01 -18.29
CA LEU A 234 -10.48 1.38 -18.22
C LEU A 234 -11.95 1.58 -18.65
N GLY A 235 -12.65 0.50 -19.02
CA GLY A 235 -14.03 0.55 -19.48
C GLY A 235 -14.15 1.27 -20.80
N GLY A 236 -13.63 0.65 -21.86
CA GLY A 236 -13.72 1.13 -23.25
C GLY A 236 -15.13 1.17 -23.77
#